data_6db6dbc0d42b3311ccbf785f4eb13959
#
_entry.id   6db6dbc0d42b3311ccbf785f4eb13959
#
_cell.length_a   1.000
_cell.length_b   1.000
_cell.length_c   1.000
_cell.angle_alpha   90.00
_cell.angle_beta   90.00
_cell.angle_gamma   90.00
#
_symmetry.space_group_name_H-M   'P 1'
#
loop_
_entity.id
_entity.type
_entity.pdbx_description
1 polymer ?
#
loop_
_entity_poly.entity_id
_entity_poly.type
_entity_poly.pdbx_seq_one_letter_code
_entity_poly.pdbx_strand_id
1 'polypeptide(L)'
;QKWRMAINRSAEAMTIFSVIQAGLFPIIHMGRPWLAYWVLPIPNQFGSLWVNFNSPLLWDVFAISTYLSVSLVFWWTGLLPDFAMIRDRAVRPFQKKIYSLLSFGWSGRAKDWQRFEEVSLVLAGLATPLVLSVHTIVSFDFATSVIPGWHTTIFPPYFVAGAIFS
;
A
#
# COMPACT_ATOMS: atom_id res chain seq x y z
N GLN A 1 19.34 12.81 13.81
CA GLN A 1 18.65 13.15 12.56
C GLN A 1 19.45 12.81 11.30
N LYS A 2 20.79 12.94 11.28
CA LYS A 2 21.62 12.64 10.09
C LYS A 2 21.50 11.18 9.61
N TRP A 3 21.45 10.22 10.53
CA TRP A 3 21.30 8.80 10.23
C TRP A 3 19.93 8.47 9.62
N ARG A 4 18.87 9.12 10.09
CA ARG A 4 17.53 8.94 9.56
C ARG A 4 17.46 9.28 8.06
N MET A 5 18.10 10.36 7.63
CA MET A 5 18.11 10.76 6.22
C MET A 5 18.85 9.75 5.33
N ALA A 6 19.95 9.17 5.85
CA ALA A 6 20.71 8.17 5.09
C ALA A 6 19.94 6.86 4.87
N ILE A 7 19.11 6.47 5.84
CA ILE A 7 18.37 5.19 5.80
C ILE A 7 16.99 5.35 5.14
N ASN A 8 16.45 6.56 5.06
CA ASN A 8 15.07 6.80 4.61
C ASN A 8 14.76 6.18 3.24
N ARG A 9 15.69 6.30 2.28
CA ARG A 9 15.53 5.75 0.93
C ARG A 9 15.42 4.22 0.93
N SER A 10 16.22 3.55 1.74
CA SER A 10 16.16 2.09 1.87
C SER A 10 14.86 1.66 2.53
N ALA A 11 14.40 2.38 3.56
CA ALA A 11 13.14 2.11 4.24
C ALA A 11 11.94 2.28 3.29
N GLU A 12 11.91 3.35 2.50
CA GLU A 12 10.87 3.58 1.48
C GLU A 12 10.83 2.44 0.45
N ALA A 13 11.99 1.99 -0.04
CA ALA A 13 12.07 0.87 -0.97
C ALA A 13 11.59 -0.45 -0.34
N MET A 14 11.98 -0.73 0.91
CA MET A 14 11.52 -1.91 1.65
C MET A 14 9.99 -1.92 1.79
N THR A 15 9.37 -0.79 2.07
CA THR A 15 7.91 -0.68 2.19
C THR A 15 7.21 -1.12 0.91
N ILE A 16 7.68 -0.67 -0.26
CA ILE A 16 7.08 -1.06 -1.55
C ILE A 16 7.21 -2.55 -1.82
N PHE A 17 8.39 -3.15 -1.58
CA PHE A 17 8.57 -4.60 -1.72
C PHE A 17 7.64 -5.38 -0.79
N SER A 18 7.51 -4.96 0.46
CA SER A 18 6.62 -5.59 1.43
C SER A 18 5.15 -5.51 1.01
N VAL A 19 4.71 -4.36 0.51
CA VAL A 19 3.32 -4.18 0.06
C VAL A 19 3.01 -5.00 -1.18
N ILE A 20 3.93 -5.08 -2.13
CA ILE A 20 3.79 -5.94 -3.32
C ILE A 20 3.66 -7.41 -2.89
N GLN A 21 4.48 -7.87 -1.97
CA GLN A 21 4.40 -9.23 -1.43
C GLN A 21 3.07 -9.46 -0.70
N ALA A 22 2.64 -8.52 0.14
CA ALA A 22 1.36 -8.61 0.84
C ALA A 22 0.16 -8.72 -0.11
N GLY A 23 0.21 -8.11 -1.29
CA GLY A 23 -0.80 -8.26 -2.33
C GLY A 23 -0.68 -9.56 -3.14
N LEU A 24 0.53 -10.07 -3.32
CA LEU A 24 0.80 -11.25 -4.15
C LEU A 24 0.51 -12.56 -3.40
N PHE A 25 0.90 -12.66 -2.14
CA PHE A 25 0.76 -13.90 -1.36
C PHE A 25 -0.68 -14.40 -1.23
N PRO A 26 -1.70 -13.57 -0.95
CA PRO A 26 -3.10 -14.00 -0.94
C PRO A 26 -3.54 -14.65 -2.25
N ILE A 27 -3.10 -14.10 -3.38
CA ILE A 27 -3.44 -14.63 -4.71
C ILE A 27 -2.82 -16.01 -4.93
N ILE A 28 -1.57 -16.20 -4.52
CA ILE A 28 -0.87 -17.49 -4.64
C ILE A 28 -1.46 -18.53 -3.68
N HIS A 29 -1.78 -18.11 -2.47
CA HIS A 29 -2.26 -18.99 -1.39
C HIS A 29 -3.72 -19.42 -1.53
N MET A 30 -4.48 -18.78 -2.38
CA MET A 30 -5.92 -18.97 -2.56
C MET A 30 -6.33 -20.39 -3.02
N GLY A 31 -5.39 -21.25 -3.37
CA GLY A 31 -5.64 -22.61 -3.87
C GLY A 31 -6.18 -22.66 -5.29
N ARG A 32 -6.99 -21.69 -5.70
CA ARG A 32 -7.50 -21.50 -7.07
C ARG A 32 -7.25 -20.07 -7.55
N PRO A 33 -6.01 -19.71 -7.93
CA PRO A 33 -5.64 -18.32 -8.26
C PRO A 33 -6.48 -17.71 -9.40
N TRP A 34 -6.96 -18.53 -10.33
CA TRP A 34 -7.84 -18.09 -11.43
C TRP A 34 -9.21 -17.63 -10.99
N LEU A 35 -9.60 -17.91 -9.73
CA LEU A 35 -10.85 -17.43 -9.12
C LEU A 35 -10.61 -16.20 -8.21
N ALA A 36 -9.42 -15.63 -8.20
CA ALA A 36 -9.08 -14.47 -7.39
C ALA A 36 -10.05 -13.28 -7.59
N TYR A 37 -10.59 -13.12 -8.79
CA TYR A 37 -11.55 -12.08 -9.09
C TYR A 37 -12.86 -12.18 -8.27
N TRP A 38 -13.17 -13.33 -7.67
CA TRP A 38 -14.35 -13.49 -6.82
C TRP A 38 -14.26 -12.76 -5.49
N VAL A 39 -13.06 -12.41 -5.08
CA VAL A 39 -12.83 -11.59 -3.88
C VAL A 39 -13.16 -10.12 -4.15
N LEU A 40 -13.19 -9.71 -5.42
CA LEU A 40 -13.59 -8.37 -5.82
C LEU A 40 -15.10 -8.17 -5.66
N PRO A 41 -15.58 -6.94 -5.40
CA PRO A 41 -17.01 -6.63 -5.24
C PRO A 41 -17.73 -6.62 -6.60
N ILE A 42 -17.65 -7.73 -7.32
CA ILE A 42 -18.28 -7.90 -8.64
C ILE A 42 -19.50 -8.81 -8.45
N PRO A 43 -20.67 -8.47 -9.03
CA PRO A 43 -21.81 -9.37 -9.08
C PRO A 43 -21.40 -10.70 -9.71
N ASN A 44 -21.53 -11.79 -8.99
CA ASN A 44 -21.15 -13.09 -9.50
C ASN A 44 -22.30 -13.77 -10.26
N GLN A 45 -21.95 -14.78 -11.06
CA GLN A 45 -22.89 -15.50 -11.94
C GLN A 45 -23.87 -16.45 -11.19
N PHE A 46 -23.69 -16.63 -9.89
CA PHE A 46 -24.50 -17.55 -9.08
C PHE A 46 -25.82 -16.94 -8.60
N GLY A 47 -26.46 -16.20 -9.50
CA GLY A 47 -27.77 -15.60 -9.29
C GLY A 47 -27.68 -14.31 -8.48
N SER A 48 -28.54 -13.40 -8.74
CA SER A 48 -28.89 -12.13 -8.15
C SER A 48 -28.43 -11.79 -6.70
N LEU A 49 -27.41 -12.47 -6.19
CA LEU A 49 -26.84 -12.25 -4.87
C LEU A 49 -25.93 -11.03 -4.91
N TRP A 50 -26.28 -10.03 -4.13
CA TRP A 50 -25.41 -8.91 -3.85
C TRP A 50 -24.12 -9.37 -3.18
N VAL A 51 -23.05 -8.63 -3.43
CA VAL A 51 -21.78 -8.84 -2.76
C VAL A 51 -21.98 -8.79 -1.24
N ASN A 52 -21.44 -9.77 -0.53
CA ASN A 52 -21.49 -9.77 0.93
C ASN A 52 -20.47 -8.79 1.51
N PHE A 53 -20.88 -7.55 1.73
CA PHE A 53 -20.04 -6.51 2.34
C PHE A 53 -19.68 -6.77 3.81
N ASN A 54 -20.26 -7.77 4.45
CA ASN A 54 -19.87 -8.20 5.80
C ASN A 54 -18.74 -9.23 5.79
N SER A 55 -18.22 -9.60 4.62
CA SER A 55 -17.11 -10.55 4.53
C SER A 55 -15.77 -9.86 4.82
N PRO A 56 -14.97 -10.36 5.77
CA PRO A 56 -13.60 -9.86 6.01
C PRO A 56 -12.69 -9.97 4.78
N LEU A 57 -12.87 -10.99 3.94
CA LEU A 57 -12.14 -11.15 2.68
C LEU A 57 -12.34 -9.97 1.73
N LEU A 58 -13.57 -9.45 1.67
CA LEU A 58 -13.85 -8.25 0.87
C LEU A 58 -13.19 -7.01 1.47
N TRP A 59 -13.22 -6.87 2.79
CA TRP A 59 -12.56 -5.75 3.47
C TRP A 59 -11.05 -5.75 3.26
N ASP A 60 -10.45 -6.95 3.21
CA ASP A 60 -9.02 -7.12 2.96
C ASP A 60 -8.62 -6.59 1.58
N VAL A 61 -9.41 -6.83 0.55
CA VAL A 61 -9.18 -6.25 -0.80
C VAL A 61 -9.16 -4.74 -0.77
N PHE A 62 -10.12 -4.10 -0.09
CA PHE A 62 -10.14 -2.64 0.05
C PHE A 62 -8.96 -2.12 0.87
N ALA A 63 -8.65 -2.78 1.98
CA ALA A 63 -7.55 -2.41 2.86
C ALA A 63 -6.19 -2.49 2.14
N ILE A 64 -5.90 -3.62 1.49
CA ILE A 64 -4.65 -3.82 0.75
C ILE A 64 -4.55 -2.85 -0.42
N SER A 65 -5.63 -2.67 -1.19
CA SER A 65 -5.64 -1.75 -2.34
C SER A 65 -5.40 -0.31 -1.91
N THR A 66 -6.02 0.13 -0.81
CA THR A 66 -5.83 1.47 -0.26
C THR A 66 -4.41 1.64 0.26
N TYR A 67 -3.90 0.66 1.01
CA TYR A 67 -2.53 0.69 1.52
C TYR A 67 -1.49 0.71 0.40
N LEU A 68 -1.67 -0.13 -0.62
CA LEU A 68 -0.82 -0.12 -1.81
C LEU A 68 -0.83 1.24 -2.51
N SER A 69 -2.01 1.82 -2.71
CA SER A 69 -2.16 3.11 -3.39
C SER A 69 -1.46 4.24 -2.63
N VAL A 70 -1.69 4.35 -1.31
CA VAL A 70 -1.04 5.36 -0.46
C VAL A 70 0.46 5.15 -0.42
N SER A 71 0.92 3.91 -0.28
CA SER A 71 2.36 3.58 -0.25
C SER A 71 3.05 3.90 -1.58
N LEU A 72 2.41 3.60 -2.72
CA LEU A 72 2.92 3.94 -4.04
C LEU A 72 3.03 5.45 -4.26
N VAL A 73 1.99 6.21 -3.86
CA VAL A 73 1.99 7.67 -3.96
C VAL A 73 3.07 8.26 -3.06
N PHE A 74 3.22 7.75 -1.84
CA PHE A 74 4.24 8.20 -0.90
C PHE A 74 5.65 7.95 -1.44
N TRP A 75 5.92 6.75 -1.91
CA TRP A 75 7.19 6.38 -2.53
C TRP A 75 7.49 7.21 -3.79
N TRP A 76 6.50 7.36 -4.68
CA TRP A 76 6.64 8.18 -5.88
C TRP A 76 6.93 9.65 -5.54
N THR A 77 6.24 10.20 -4.55
CA THR A 77 6.50 11.57 -4.06
C THR A 77 7.95 11.70 -3.61
N GLY A 78 8.48 10.72 -2.86
CA GLY A 78 9.87 10.70 -2.44
C GLY A 78 10.88 10.69 -3.58
N LEU A 79 10.51 10.14 -4.75
CA LEU A 79 11.36 10.05 -5.94
C LEU A 79 11.27 11.26 -6.88
N LEU A 80 10.38 12.22 -6.66
CA LEU A 80 10.21 13.38 -7.55
C LEU A 80 11.51 14.14 -7.83
N PRO A 81 12.36 14.47 -6.83
CA PRO A 81 13.63 15.13 -7.06
C PRO A 81 14.60 14.28 -7.88
N ASP A 82 14.59 12.95 -7.68
CA ASP A 82 15.47 12.03 -8.41
C ASP A 82 15.07 11.93 -9.87
N PHE A 83 13.77 11.81 -10.15
CA PHE A 83 13.28 11.81 -11.53
C PHE A 83 13.61 13.12 -12.25
N ALA A 84 13.51 14.24 -11.58
CA ALA A 84 13.92 15.54 -12.16
C ALA A 84 15.42 15.55 -12.47
N MET A 85 16.26 15.05 -11.57
CA MET A 85 17.71 14.96 -11.78
C MET A 85 18.05 14.07 -13.00
N ILE A 86 17.38 12.92 -13.12
CA ILE A 86 17.57 12.02 -14.27
C ILE A 86 17.08 12.67 -15.56
N ARG A 87 15.93 13.35 -15.53
CA ARG A 87 15.40 14.13 -16.66
C ARG A 87 16.42 15.12 -17.18
N ASP A 88 17.03 15.89 -16.27
CA ASP A 88 17.96 16.98 -16.65
C ASP A 88 19.28 16.43 -17.20
N ARG A 89 19.66 15.20 -16.84
CA ARG A 89 20.84 14.49 -17.35
C ARG A 89 20.56 13.59 -18.57
N ALA A 90 19.29 13.39 -18.92
CA ALA A 90 18.90 12.47 -19.99
C ALA A 90 19.33 13.00 -21.37
N VAL A 91 20.10 12.20 -22.11
CA VAL A 91 20.54 12.48 -23.47
C VAL A 91 19.47 12.06 -24.49
N ARG A 92 18.77 10.96 -24.23
CA ARG A 92 17.74 10.42 -25.15
C ARG A 92 16.42 11.17 -25.00
N PRO A 93 15.80 11.65 -26.10
CA PRO A 93 14.56 12.43 -26.04
C PRO A 93 13.40 11.63 -25.42
N PHE A 94 13.34 10.33 -25.66
CA PHE A 94 12.33 9.45 -25.07
C PHE A 94 12.45 9.37 -23.55
N GLN A 95 13.66 9.18 -23.01
CA GLN A 95 13.92 9.17 -21.58
C GLN A 95 13.55 10.52 -20.94
N LYS A 96 13.95 11.62 -21.59
CA LYS A 96 13.62 12.96 -21.12
C LYS A 96 12.11 13.17 -21.00
N LYS A 97 11.32 12.68 -21.96
CA LYS A 97 9.86 12.78 -21.96
C LYS A 97 9.24 11.96 -20.80
N ILE A 98 9.70 10.71 -20.60
CA ILE A 98 9.22 9.85 -19.49
C ILE A 98 9.53 10.48 -18.13
N TYR A 99 10.78 10.87 -17.89
CA TYR A 99 11.17 11.47 -16.61
C TYR A 99 10.58 12.86 -16.40
N SER A 100 10.24 13.60 -17.44
CA SER A 100 9.48 14.84 -17.34
C SER A 100 8.07 14.58 -16.82
N LEU A 101 7.41 13.52 -17.28
CA LEU A 101 6.11 13.11 -16.78
C LEU A 101 6.20 12.62 -15.32
N LEU A 102 7.16 11.74 -15.01
CA LEU A 102 7.35 11.18 -13.70
C LEU A 102 7.75 12.21 -12.64
N SER A 103 8.50 13.26 -13.03
CA SER A 103 8.90 14.35 -12.13
C SER A 103 7.78 15.35 -11.83
N PHE A 104 6.65 15.24 -12.50
CA PHE A 104 5.45 16.06 -12.30
C PHE A 104 5.74 17.58 -12.27
N GLY A 105 6.63 18.03 -13.15
CA GLY A 105 7.01 19.45 -13.24
C GLY A 105 7.93 19.96 -12.13
N TRP A 106 8.57 19.06 -11.37
CA TRP A 106 9.53 19.42 -10.34
C TRP A 106 10.65 20.31 -10.91
N SER A 107 10.82 21.49 -10.32
CA SER A 107 11.80 22.50 -10.76
C SER A 107 12.94 22.75 -9.76
N GLY A 108 12.86 22.18 -8.58
CA GLY A 108 13.86 22.33 -7.53
C GLY A 108 13.86 23.68 -6.80
N ARG A 109 12.82 24.51 -6.98
CA ARG A 109 12.67 25.78 -6.27
C ARG A 109 12.36 25.56 -4.79
N ALA A 110 12.63 26.57 -3.97
CA ALA A 110 12.31 26.53 -2.54
C ALA A 110 10.82 26.19 -2.28
N LYS A 111 9.90 26.69 -3.12
CA LYS A 111 8.47 26.40 -3.04
C LYS A 111 8.13 24.92 -3.31
N ASP A 112 8.89 24.26 -4.20
CA ASP A 112 8.68 22.83 -4.50
C ASP A 112 9.12 21.97 -3.31
N TRP A 113 10.24 22.33 -2.67
CA TRP A 113 10.72 21.68 -1.45
C TRP A 113 9.75 21.85 -0.27
N GLN A 114 9.22 23.05 -0.08
CA GLN A 114 8.22 23.30 0.97
C GLN A 114 6.97 22.43 0.76
N ARG A 115 6.44 22.41 -0.46
CA ARG A 115 5.29 21.54 -0.80
C ARG A 115 5.59 20.07 -0.64
N PHE A 116 6.80 19.65 -0.97
CA PHE A 116 7.25 18.28 -0.79
C PHE A 116 7.22 17.86 0.68
N GLU A 117 7.72 18.71 1.58
CA GLU A 117 7.68 18.46 3.01
C GLU A 117 6.25 18.38 3.55
N GLU A 118 5.38 19.30 3.13
CA GLU A 118 3.96 19.31 3.50
C GLU A 118 3.24 18.04 3.04
N VAL A 119 3.38 17.67 1.77
CA VAL A 119 2.76 16.46 1.20
C VAL A 119 3.31 15.21 1.86
N SER A 120 4.62 15.12 2.09
CA SER A 120 5.24 13.98 2.77
C SER A 120 4.72 13.82 4.20
N LEU A 121 4.51 14.92 4.91
CA LEU A 121 3.94 14.89 6.27
C LEU A 121 2.49 14.40 6.26
N VAL A 122 1.68 14.89 5.32
CA VAL A 122 0.28 14.46 5.17
C VAL A 122 0.22 12.98 4.83
N LEU A 123 1.01 12.51 3.87
CA LEU A 123 1.04 11.10 3.49
C LEU A 123 1.51 10.19 4.62
N ALA A 124 2.52 10.60 5.39
CA ALA A 124 2.94 9.87 6.58
C ALA A 124 1.85 9.81 7.64
N GLY A 125 1.14 10.93 7.84
CA GLY A 125 -0.01 11.01 8.76
C GLY A 125 -1.17 10.11 8.34
N LEU A 126 -1.42 9.94 7.03
CA LEU A 126 -2.43 9.02 6.50
C LEU A 126 -1.99 7.56 6.57
N ALA A 127 -0.71 7.28 6.32
CA ALA A 127 -0.18 5.92 6.34
C ALA A 127 -0.26 5.28 7.73
N THR A 128 -0.07 6.05 8.80
CA THR A 128 -0.04 5.53 10.18
C THR A 128 -1.36 4.86 10.60
N PRO A 129 -2.53 5.52 10.56
CA PRO A 129 -3.80 4.86 10.89
C PRO A 129 -4.18 3.78 9.88
N LEU A 130 -3.74 3.91 8.64
CA LEU A 130 -4.00 2.91 7.60
C LEU A 130 -3.31 1.58 7.92
N VAL A 131 -2.07 1.60 8.41
CA VAL A 131 -1.36 0.39 8.86
C VAL A 131 -2.14 -0.33 9.96
N LEU A 132 -2.64 0.40 10.96
CA LEU A 132 -3.46 -0.17 12.02
C LEU A 132 -4.76 -0.80 11.48
N SER A 133 -5.43 -0.13 10.55
CA SER A 133 -6.67 -0.64 9.97
C SER A 133 -6.44 -1.90 9.14
N VAL A 134 -5.37 -1.95 8.34
CA VAL A 134 -5.00 -3.15 7.56
C VAL A 134 -4.73 -4.34 8.48
N HIS A 135 -3.91 -4.17 9.53
CA HIS A 135 -3.63 -5.24 10.47
C HIS A 135 -4.89 -5.73 11.20
N THR A 136 -5.82 -4.82 11.51
CA THR A 136 -7.10 -5.18 12.12
C THR A 136 -7.95 -6.03 11.17
N ILE A 137 -8.07 -5.63 9.90
CA ILE A 137 -8.85 -6.37 8.90
C ILE A 137 -8.24 -7.74 8.63
N VAL A 138 -6.93 -7.83 8.41
CA VAL A 138 -6.21 -9.10 8.22
C VAL A 138 -6.37 -10.02 9.43
N SER A 139 -6.35 -9.47 10.63
CA SER A 139 -6.60 -10.23 11.86
C SER A 139 -7.99 -10.87 11.88
N PHE A 140 -9.02 -10.15 11.49
CA PHE A 140 -10.37 -10.70 11.37
C PHE A 140 -10.48 -11.72 10.23
N ASP A 141 -9.78 -11.51 9.13
CA ASP A 141 -9.74 -12.47 8.03
C ASP A 141 -9.17 -13.81 8.49
N PHE A 142 -8.03 -13.81 9.17
CA PHE A 142 -7.48 -15.03 9.78
C PHE A 142 -8.41 -15.65 10.82
N ALA A 143 -9.03 -14.83 11.65
CA ALA A 143 -9.94 -15.32 12.69
C ALA A 143 -11.20 -15.99 12.11
N THR A 144 -11.66 -15.57 10.94
CA THR A 144 -12.85 -16.13 10.31
C THR A 144 -12.54 -17.29 9.36
N SER A 145 -11.38 -17.26 8.70
CA SER A 145 -11.03 -18.23 7.65
C SER A 145 -10.28 -19.46 8.15
N VAL A 146 -9.54 -19.37 9.26
CA VAL A 146 -8.63 -20.45 9.69
C VAL A 146 -9.35 -21.45 10.61
N ILE A 147 -9.97 -20.98 11.70
CA ILE A 147 -10.63 -21.86 12.68
C ILE A 147 -12.01 -21.30 13.02
N PRO A 148 -13.07 -22.12 12.91
CA PRO A 148 -14.41 -21.74 13.34
C PRO A 148 -14.44 -21.26 14.79
N GLY A 149 -15.02 -20.09 15.02
CA GLY A 149 -15.19 -19.52 16.37
C GLY A 149 -14.04 -18.61 16.84
N TRP A 150 -12.92 -18.53 16.16
CA TRP A 150 -11.82 -17.65 16.56
C TRP A 150 -12.19 -16.16 16.52
N HIS A 151 -13.13 -15.77 15.67
CA HIS A 151 -13.62 -14.39 15.60
C HIS A 151 -14.31 -13.90 16.87
N THR A 152 -14.77 -14.82 17.75
CA THR A 152 -15.38 -14.51 19.04
C THR A 152 -14.39 -14.56 20.22
N THR A 153 -13.13 -14.84 19.95
CA THR A 153 -12.06 -14.95 20.93
C THR A 153 -11.23 -13.66 21.04
N ILE A 154 -10.21 -13.67 21.89
CA ILE A 154 -9.21 -12.59 21.99
C ILE A 154 -8.21 -12.59 20.84
N PHE A 155 -8.25 -13.56 19.93
CA PHE A 155 -7.29 -13.71 18.84
C PHE A 155 -7.15 -12.45 17.97
N PRO A 156 -8.24 -11.80 17.48
CA PRO A 156 -8.08 -10.61 16.63
C PRO A 156 -7.28 -9.47 17.30
N PRO A 157 -7.62 -8.99 18.49
CA PRO A 157 -6.83 -7.95 19.14
C PRO A 157 -5.42 -8.41 19.55
N TYR A 158 -5.24 -9.67 19.87
CA TYR A 158 -3.91 -10.24 20.17
C TYR A 158 -2.99 -10.20 18.94
N PHE A 159 -3.52 -10.60 17.77
CA PHE A 159 -2.78 -10.56 16.51
C PHE A 159 -2.38 -9.12 16.14
N VAL A 160 -3.29 -8.17 16.27
CA VAL A 160 -3.02 -6.74 16.00
C VAL A 160 -1.93 -6.22 16.94
N ALA A 161 -2.03 -6.52 18.22
CA ALA A 161 -1.01 -6.13 19.20
C ALA A 161 0.36 -6.71 18.85
N GLY A 162 0.42 -8.01 18.50
CA GLY A 162 1.66 -8.65 18.04
C GLY A 162 2.27 -7.99 16.82
N ALA A 163 1.46 -7.65 15.83
CA ALA A 163 1.90 -6.97 14.61
C ALA A 163 2.42 -5.53 14.85
N ILE A 164 1.94 -4.86 15.90
CA ILE A 164 2.42 -3.52 16.27
C ILE A 164 3.75 -3.61 17.02
N PHE A 165 3.97 -4.66 17.80
CA PHE A 165 5.18 -4.84 18.59
C PHE A 165 6.34 -5.51 17.85
N SER A 166 6.10 -6.12 16.70
CA SER A 166 7.13 -6.75 15.85
C SER A 166 7.84 -5.74 14.96
#